data_11afb6931057ddc41b8de3b6e718b9f2
#
_entry.id   11afb6931057ddc41b8de3b6e718b9f2
#
_cell.length_a   1.000
_cell.length_b   1.000
_cell.length_c   1.000
_cell.angle_alpha   90.00
_cell.angle_beta   90.00
_cell.angle_gamma   90.00
#
_symmetry.space_group_name_H-M   'P 1'
#
loop_
_entity.id
_entity.type
_entity.pdbx_description
1 polymer ?
#
loop_
_entity_poly.entity_id
_entity_poly.type
_entity_poly.pdbx_seq_one_letter_code
_entity_poly.pdbx_strand_id
1 'polypeptide(L)'
;MSADPTIRRELRPGDLGAIIAHHGRVYGEEYGVDATFEGHVASTVARAANRGFPSPGEAICLVELEGEHVGSLALTDEGNGEAAIRWFVLSAEVRGHGLGRRLLGEVLARAAEVGYTRVWLETFSELEAAAHLYRDYGFEVVSADAAPRWGLERITYQRYELELSKTPASLSA
;
A
#
# COMPACT_ATOMS: atom_id res chain seq x y z
N MET A 1 2.13 21.84 20.38
CA MET A 1 2.35 20.38 20.42
C MET A 1 1.77 19.84 19.14
N SER A 2 2.56 19.15 18.30
CA SER A 2 2.05 18.52 17.11
C SER A 2 1.14 17.36 17.54
N ALA A 3 -0.06 17.25 16.99
CA ALA A 3 -0.96 16.14 17.27
C ALA A 3 -0.33 14.85 16.73
N ASP A 4 -0.48 13.75 17.45
CA ASP A 4 -0.06 12.45 16.96
C ASP A 4 -1.08 11.91 15.94
N PRO A 5 -0.64 11.29 14.83
CA PRO A 5 -1.55 10.69 13.88
C PRO A 5 -2.29 9.50 14.48
N THR A 6 -3.59 9.40 14.18
CA THR A 6 -4.43 8.26 14.54
C THR A 6 -4.56 7.30 13.36
N ILE A 7 -4.75 6.00 13.66
CA ILE A 7 -4.90 4.96 12.64
C ILE A 7 -6.25 4.29 12.80
N ARG A 8 -7.07 4.38 11.77
CA ARG A 8 -8.37 3.72 11.68
C ARG A 8 -8.27 2.52 10.75
N ARG A 9 -8.95 1.42 11.11
CA ARG A 9 -8.89 0.13 10.39
C ARG A 9 -10.23 -0.29 9.80
N GLU A 10 -11.18 0.65 9.78
CA GLU A 10 -12.52 0.43 9.27
C GLU A 10 -12.82 1.44 8.18
N LEU A 11 -13.40 0.98 7.07
CA LEU A 11 -13.85 1.85 5.99
C LEU A 11 -15.19 2.51 6.35
N ARG A 12 -15.28 3.80 6.00
CA ARG A 12 -16.51 4.60 6.05
C ARG A 12 -16.81 5.16 4.66
N PRO A 13 -18.06 5.51 4.37
CA PRO A 13 -18.38 6.23 3.14
C PRO A 13 -17.50 7.49 2.96
N GLY A 14 -16.89 7.62 1.79
CA GLY A 14 -15.94 8.70 1.47
C GLY A 14 -14.47 8.32 1.57
N ASP A 15 -14.08 7.29 2.34
CA ASP A 15 -12.67 6.92 2.53
C ASP A 15 -11.98 6.49 1.23
N LEU A 16 -12.65 5.71 0.40
CA LEU A 16 -12.09 5.25 -0.87
C LEU A 16 -11.83 6.43 -1.82
N GLY A 17 -12.73 7.41 -1.85
CA GLY A 17 -12.53 8.65 -2.58
C GLY A 17 -11.36 9.47 -2.02
N ALA A 18 -11.20 9.53 -0.70
CA ALA A 18 -10.09 10.21 -0.03
C ALA A 18 -8.74 9.55 -0.38
N ILE A 19 -8.66 8.21 -0.41
CA ILE A 19 -7.48 7.46 -0.85
C ILE A 19 -7.09 7.86 -2.26
N ILE A 20 -8.03 7.87 -3.19
CA ILE A 20 -7.79 8.21 -4.61
C ILE A 20 -7.27 9.65 -4.73
N ALA A 21 -7.98 10.60 -4.13
CA ALA A 21 -7.61 12.02 -4.18
C ALA A 21 -6.25 12.29 -3.52
N HIS A 22 -5.96 11.63 -2.41
CA HIS A 22 -4.68 11.76 -1.69
C HIS A 22 -3.51 11.27 -2.54
N HIS A 23 -3.64 10.12 -3.21
CA HIS A 23 -2.63 9.62 -4.14
C HIS A 23 -2.37 10.61 -5.29
N GLY A 24 -3.42 11.09 -5.95
CA GLY A 24 -3.28 12.06 -7.03
C GLY A 24 -2.56 13.33 -6.59
N ARG A 25 -2.94 13.87 -5.43
CA ARG A 25 -2.34 15.09 -4.88
C ARG A 25 -0.87 14.90 -4.50
N VAL A 26 -0.56 13.91 -3.66
CA VAL A 26 0.81 13.68 -3.15
C VAL A 26 1.75 13.34 -4.30
N TYR A 27 1.40 12.42 -5.18
CA TYR A 27 2.28 12.03 -6.28
C TYR A 27 2.36 13.09 -7.38
N GLY A 28 1.30 13.85 -7.60
CA GLY A 28 1.33 15.00 -8.50
C GLY A 28 2.29 16.09 -8.02
N GLU A 29 2.24 16.42 -6.73
CA GLU A 29 3.12 17.43 -6.13
C GLU A 29 4.58 16.96 -6.03
N GLU A 30 4.83 15.73 -5.63
CA GLU A 30 6.18 15.23 -5.38
C GLU A 30 6.89 14.68 -6.62
N TYR A 31 6.16 14.12 -7.58
CA TYR A 31 6.74 13.43 -8.74
C TYR A 31 6.24 13.94 -10.10
N GLY A 32 5.30 14.87 -10.11
CA GLY A 32 4.81 15.48 -11.34
C GLY A 32 3.91 14.58 -12.19
N VAL A 33 3.32 13.54 -11.62
CA VAL A 33 2.35 12.70 -12.34
C VAL A 33 1.07 13.48 -12.65
N ASP A 34 0.41 13.13 -13.73
CA ASP A 34 -0.86 13.75 -14.14
C ASP A 34 -2.08 12.97 -13.60
N ALA A 35 -3.28 13.43 -13.93
CA ALA A 35 -4.54 12.82 -13.49
C ALA A 35 -4.75 11.38 -13.96
N THR A 36 -3.99 10.89 -14.94
CA THR A 36 -4.07 9.49 -15.36
C THR A 36 -3.51 8.54 -14.30
N PHE A 37 -2.59 9.01 -13.45
CA PHE A 37 -2.16 8.26 -12.27
C PHE A 37 -3.31 8.08 -11.26
N GLU A 38 -4.06 9.14 -10.98
CA GLU A 38 -5.25 9.06 -10.12
C GLU A 38 -6.27 8.08 -10.70
N GLY A 39 -6.49 8.09 -12.02
CA GLY A 39 -7.33 7.11 -12.71
C GLY A 39 -6.84 5.67 -12.55
N HIS A 40 -5.53 5.44 -12.56
CA HIS A 40 -4.94 4.13 -12.29
C HIS A 40 -5.24 3.67 -10.85
N VAL A 41 -5.05 4.53 -9.86
CA VAL A 41 -5.40 4.24 -8.47
C VAL A 41 -6.90 3.96 -8.35
N ALA A 42 -7.75 4.80 -8.93
CA ALA A 42 -9.20 4.66 -8.91
C ALA A 42 -9.66 3.30 -9.47
N SER A 43 -9.04 2.80 -10.54
CA SER A 43 -9.38 1.50 -11.13
C SER A 43 -9.11 0.35 -10.17
N THR A 44 -8.02 0.40 -9.42
CA THR A 44 -7.69 -0.64 -8.42
C THR A 44 -8.60 -0.56 -7.20
N VAL A 45 -8.95 0.65 -6.75
CA VAL A 45 -9.91 0.88 -5.67
C VAL A 45 -11.29 0.38 -6.04
N ALA A 46 -11.79 0.75 -7.23
CA ALA A 46 -13.11 0.31 -7.70
C ALA A 46 -13.19 -1.22 -7.81
N ARG A 47 -12.16 -1.88 -8.33
CA ARG A 47 -12.10 -3.34 -8.41
C ARG A 47 -12.22 -4.00 -7.03
N ALA A 48 -11.49 -3.51 -6.04
CA ALA A 48 -11.55 -4.03 -4.69
C ALA A 48 -12.91 -3.74 -4.04
N ALA A 49 -13.41 -2.52 -4.14
CA ALA A 49 -14.70 -2.11 -3.58
C ALA A 49 -15.86 -2.95 -4.12
N ASN A 50 -15.90 -3.18 -5.44
CA ASN A 50 -16.97 -3.93 -6.11
C ASN A 50 -17.03 -5.41 -5.68
N ARG A 51 -15.94 -5.98 -5.16
CA ARG A 51 -15.92 -7.34 -4.61
C ARG A 51 -16.09 -7.41 -3.11
N GLY A 52 -16.38 -6.27 -2.44
CA GLY A 52 -16.67 -6.19 -1.01
C GLY A 52 -15.45 -6.02 -0.12
N PHE A 53 -14.41 -5.34 -0.60
CA PHE A 53 -13.23 -4.98 0.22
C PHE A 53 -13.61 -4.09 1.43
N PRO A 54 -13.05 -4.31 2.64
CA PRO A 54 -12.18 -5.43 2.99
C PRO A 54 -12.98 -6.68 3.40
N SER A 55 -12.67 -7.80 2.76
CA SER A 55 -13.19 -9.11 3.16
C SER A 55 -12.33 -9.71 4.29
N PRO A 56 -12.78 -10.79 4.95
CA PRO A 56 -11.96 -11.48 5.94
C PRO A 56 -10.60 -11.88 5.36
N GLY A 57 -9.52 -11.48 6.01
CA GLY A 57 -8.15 -11.70 5.52
C GLY A 57 -7.50 -10.48 4.89
N GLU A 58 -8.28 -9.53 4.40
CA GLU A 58 -7.80 -8.23 3.94
C GLU A 58 -7.64 -7.23 5.08
N ALA A 59 -6.96 -6.12 4.84
CA ALA A 59 -6.76 -5.07 5.83
C ALA A 59 -6.71 -3.69 5.18
N ILE A 60 -7.10 -2.68 5.93
CA ILE A 60 -6.96 -1.28 5.61
C ILE A 60 -6.41 -0.53 6.82
N CYS A 61 -5.46 0.35 6.59
CA CYS A 61 -5.01 1.35 7.55
C CYS A 61 -5.25 2.72 6.93
N LEU A 62 -6.01 3.55 7.61
CA LEU A 62 -6.27 4.95 7.27
C LEU A 62 -5.61 5.81 8.33
N VAL A 63 -4.71 6.69 7.91
CA VAL A 63 -4.00 7.60 8.81
C VAL A 63 -4.67 8.95 8.77
N GLU A 64 -5.03 9.44 9.95
CA GLU A 64 -5.68 10.73 10.14
C GLU A 64 -4.85 11.62 11.08
N LEU A 65 -4.70 12.88 10.74
CA LEU A 65 -4.09 13.91 11.56
C LEU A 65 -5.07 15.06 11.71
N GLU A 66 -5.47 15.34 12.96
CA GLU A 66 -6.47 16.38 13.27
C GLU A 66 -7.80 16.21 12.50
N GLY A 67 -8.17 14.95 12.18
CA GLY A 67 -9.39 14.60 11.44
C GLY A 67 -9.24 14.61 9.91
N GLU A 68 -8.08 15.00 9.40
CA GLU A 68 -7.79 15.00 7.97
C GLU A 68 -7.09 13.70 7.54
N HIS A 69 -7.44 13.18 6.36
CA HIS A 69 -6.81 12.00 5.78
C HIS A 69 -5.40 12.33 5.29
N VAL A 70 -4.38 11.72 5.90
CA VAL A 70 -2.95 11.96 5.61
C VAL A 70 -2.19 10.70 5.23
N GLY A 71 -2.86 9.59 5.08
CA GLY A 71 -2.20 8.36 4.64
C GLY A 71 -3.10 7.14 4.59
N SER A 72 -2.63 6.14 3.87
CA SER A 72 -3.30 4.85 3.75
C SER A 72 -2.32 3.72 3.46
N LEU A 73 -2.72 2.51 3.77
CA LEU A 73 -2.11 1.27 3.34
C LEU A 73 -3.16 0.16 3.38
N ALA A 74 -3.23 -0.66 2.33
CA ALA A 74 -4.13 -1.79 2.29
C ALA A 74 -3.41 -3.10 1.96
N LEU A 75 -3.97 -4.19 2.46
CA LEU A 75 -3.68 -5.56 2.05
C LEU A 75 -4.91 -6.11 1.35
N THR A 76 -4.78 -6.47 0.08
CA THR A 76 -5.88 -7.01 -0.74
C THR A 76 -5.62 -8.46 -1.10
N ASP A 77 -6.67 -9.27 -1.11
CA ASP A 77 -6.63 -10.66 -1.58
C ASP A 77 -6.58 -10.68 -3.12
N GLU A 78 -5.58 -11.31 -3.67
CA GLU A 78 -5.40 -11.44 -5.13
C GLU A 78 -5.68 -12.87 -5.63
N GLY A 79 -6.14 -13.75 -4.74
CA GLY A 79 -6.42 -15.14 -5.03
C GLY A 79 -5.20 -16.05 -4.96
N ASN A 80 -5.42 -17.35 -5.02
CA ASN A 80 -4.36 -18.38 -5.07
C ASN A 80 -3.33 -18.33 -3.92
N GLY A 81 -3.73 -17.78 -2.75
CA GLY A 81 -2.84 -17.61 -1.62
C GLY A 81 -1.91 -16.39 -1.73
N GLU A 82 -2.19 -15.49 -2.65
CA GLU A 82 -1.44 -14.26 -2.82
C GLU A 82 -2.22 -13.04 -2.31
N ALA A 83 -1.50 -12.09 -1.75
CA ALA A 83 -2.03 -10.77 -1.38
C ALA A 83 -1.18 -9.66 -1.97
N ALA A 84 -1.74 -8.49 -2.10
CA ALA A 84 -1.01 -7.30 -2.54
C ALA A 84 -1.06 -6.18 -1.51
N ILE A 85 0.06 -5.46 -1.37
CA ILE A 85 0.09 -4.16 -0.72
C ILE A 85 -0.42 -3.13 -1.72
N ARG A 86 -1.43 -2.39 -1.33
CA ARG A 86 -2.10 -1.39 -2.17
C ARG A 86 -2.20 -0.06 -1.45
N TRP A 87 -2.29 1.00 -2.21
CA TRP A 87 -2.61 2.36 -1.76
C TRP A 87 -1.76 2.81 -0.58
N PHE A 88 -0.46 2.50 -0.64
CA PHE A 88 0.48 2.89 0.39
C PHE A 88 1.06 4.28 0.10
N VAL A 89 0.53 5.26 0.79
CA VAL A 89 1.00 6.64 0.73
C VAL A 89 0.88 7.29 2.10
N LEU A 90 1.84 8.10 2.46
CA LEU A 90 1.84 8.94 3.66
C LEU A 90 2.18 10.38 3.24
N SER A 91 1.46 11.34 3.75
CA SER A 91 1.83 12.76 3.62
C SER A 91 3.15 13.07 4.32
N ALA A 92 3.86 14.08 3.84
CA ALA A 92 5.20 14.43 4.33
C ALA A 92 5.24 14.69 5.84
N GLU A 93 4.20 15.32 6.40
CA GLU A 93 4.09 15.67 7.83
C GLU A 93 4.04 14.46 8.78
N VAL A 94 3.68 13.28 8.28
CA VAL A 94 3.61 12.04 9.09
C VAL A 94 4.71 11.03 8.77
N ARG A 95 5.63 11.39 7.87
CA ARG A 95 6.81 10.57 7.53
C ARG A 95 7.95 10.78 8.54
N GLY A 96 8.94 9.90 8.49
CA GLY A 96 10.20 10.06 9.23
C GLY A 96 10.17 9.59 10.69
N HIS A 97 9.02 9.15 11.21
CA HIS A 97 8.84 8.69 12.58
C HIS A 97 8.56 7.18 12.69
N GLY A 98 8.91 6.42 11.67
CA GLY A 98 8.74 4.96 11.64
C GLY A 98 7.30 4.49 11.37
N LEU A 99 6.36 5.41 11.09
CA LEU A 99 4.96 5.06 10.86
C LEU A 99 4.78 4.09 9.69
N GLY A 100 5.41 4.36 8.54
CA GLY A 100 5.34 3.48 7.36
C GLY A 100 5.84 2.07 7.65
N ARG A 101 6.96 1.95 8.38
CA ARG A 101 7.52 0.68 8.83
C ARG A 101 6.55 -0.08 9.73
N ARG A 102 5.94 0.61 10.68
CA ARG A 102 4.95 0.01 11.59
C ARG A 102 3.73 -0.49 10.85
N LEU A 103 3.16 0.30 9.94
CA LEU A 103 1.99 -0.08 9.16
C LEU A 103 2.27 -1.27 8.23
N LEU A 104 3.39 -1.25 7.53
CA LEU A 104 3.79 -2.36 6.67
C LEU A 104 4.01 -3.65 7.48
N GLY A 105 4.70 -3.56 8.63
CA GLY A 105 4.88 -4.69 9.53
C GLY A 105 3.57 -5.28 10.02
N GLU A 106 2.59 -4.44 10.37
CA GLU A 106 1.25 -4.85 10.81
C GLU A 106 0.50 -5.62 9.73
N VAL A 107 0.47 -5.13 8.49
CA VAL A 107 -0.24 -5.81 7.41
C VAL A 107 0.46 -7.08 6.94
N LEU A 108 1.80 -7.13 7.01
CA LEU A 108 2.56 -8.36 6.72
C LEU A 108 2.34 -9.44 7.79
N ALA A 109 2.26 -9.05 9.06
CA ALA A 109 1.88 -9.97 10.14
C ALA A 109 0.47 -10.52 9.90
N ARG A 110 -0.47 -9.67 9.49
CA ARG A 110 -1.83 -10.10 9.13
C ARG A 110 -1.82 -11.07 7.94
N ALA A 111 -1.03 -10.80 6.91
CA ALA A 111 -0.89 -11.69 5.76
C ALA A 111 -0.39 -13.09 6.17
N ALA A 112 0.57 -13.15 7.08
CA ALA A 112 1.09 -14.41 7.63
C ALA A 112 0.04 -15.16 8.46
N GLU A 113 -0.71 -14.47 9.32
CA GLU A 113 -1.79 -15.06 10.14
C GLU A 113 -2.88 -15.68 9.28
N VAL A 114 -3.28 -15.02 8.19
CA VAL A 114 -4.30 -15.49 7.24
C VAL A 114 -3.82 -16.70 6.46
N GLY A 115 -2.49 -16.84 6.29
CA GLY A 115 -1.89 -17.94 5.55
C GLY A 115 -1.60 -17.63 4.08
N TYR A 116 -1.50 -16.36 3.70
CA TYR A 116 -0.97 -16.01 2.40
C TYR A 116 0.46 -16.53 2.25
N THR A 117 0.79 -17.03 1.07
CA THR A 117 2.13 -17.57 0.79
C THR A 117 3.03 -16.56 0.10
N ARG A 118 2.44 -15.57 -0.54
CA ARG A 118 3.15 -14.50 -1.23
C ARG A 118 2.45 -13.17 -1.04
N VAL A 119 3.23 -12.12 -0.81
CA VAL A 119 2.77 -10.73 -0.86
C VAL A 119 3.55 -9.99 -1.93
N TRP A 120 2.85 -9.22 -2.75
CA TRP A 120 3.48 -8.42 -3.79
C TRP A 120 2.99 -6.97 -3.77
N LEU A 121 3.75 -6.11 -4.40
CA LEU A 121 3.39 -4.72 -4.62
C LEU A 121 3.96 -4.21 -5.94
N GLU A 122 3.38 -3.15 -6.43
CA GLU A 122 3.85 -2.43 -7.60
C GLU A 122 4.11 -0.97 -7.23
N THR A 123 5.23 -0.45 -7.69
CA THR A 123 5.70 0.91 -7.40
C THR A 123 6.59 1.38 -8.53
N PHE A 124 7.14 2.57 -8.42
CA PHE A 124 8.14 3.06 -9.37
C PHE A 124 9.45 3.41 -8.68
N SER A 125 10.54 3.28 -9.42
CA SER A 125 11.92 3.30 -8.87
C SER A 125 12.30 4.63 -8.22
N GLU A 126 11.62 5.72 -8.56
CA GLU A 126 11.84 7.06 -8.03
C GLU A 126 11.43 7.20 -6.55
N LEU A 127 10.65 6.25 -6.04
CA LEU A 127 10.25 6.16 -4.62
C LEU A 127 11.34 5.47 -3.79
N GLU A 128 12.51 6.08 -3.64
CA GLU A 128 13.69 5.48 -3.01
C GLU A 128 13.47 5.07 -1.54
N ALA A 129 12.80 5.92 -0.76
CA ALA A 129 12.52 5.63 0.64
C ALA A 129 11.59 4.42 0.81
N ALA A 130 10.58 4.29 -0.05
CA ALA A 130 9.69 3.14 -0.07
C ALA A 130 10.44 1.88 -0.51
N ALA A 131 11.27 1.96 -1.54
CA ALA A 131 12.10 0.85 -2.02
C ALA A 131 13.03 0.33 -0.92
N HIS A 132 13.64 1.21 -0.14
CA HIS A 132 14.47 0.85 1.00
C HIS A 132 13.67 0.10 2.07
N LEU A 133 12.49 0.61 2.42
CA LEU A 133 11.59 -0.04 3.37
C LEU A 133 11.17 -1.44 2.91
N TYR A 134 10.84 -1.62 1.63
CA TYR A 134 10.45 -2.92 1.09
C TYR A 134 11.60 -3.94 1.17
N ARG A 135 12.81 -3.54 0.80
CA ARG A 135 14.00 -4.41 0.91
C ARG A 135 14.30 -4.80 2.35
N ASP A 136 14.13 -3.90 3.31
CA ASP A 136 14.32 -4.20 4.74
C ASP A 136 13.36 -5.29 5.24
N TYR A 137 12.18 -5.40 4.64
CA TYR A 137 11.22 -6.47 4.92
C TYR A 137 11.45 -7.74 4.10
N GLY A 138 12.45 -7.76 3.22
CA GLY A 138 12.80 -8.92 2.41
C GLY A 138 12.10 -9.01 1.04
N PHE A 139 11.42 -7.94 0.61
CA PHE A 139 10.89 -7.88 -0.75
C PHE A 139 12.00 -7.79 -1.77
N GLU A 140 11.85 -8.51 -2.87
CA GLU A 140 12.77 -8.51 -4.01
C GLU A 140 12.07 -8.01 -5.28
N VAL A 141 12.80 -7.28 -6.12
CA VAL A 141 12.30 -6.85 -7.43
C VAL A 141 12.27 -8.04 -8.37
N VAL A 142 11.11 -8.37 -8.90
CA VAL A 142 10.91 -9.48 -9.85
C VAL A 142 10.67 -9.00 -11.28
N SER A 143 10.27 -7.75 -11.46
CA SER A 143 10.17 -7.13 -12.78
C SER A 143 10.36 -5.62 -12.71
N ALA A 144 10.84 -5.04 -13.79
CA ALA A 144 10.98 -3.60 -13.97
C ALA A 144 10.71 -3.25 -15.44
N ASP A 145 9.88 -2.25 -15.69
CA ASP A 145 9.51 -1.78 -17.02
C ASP A 145 9.60 -0.25 -17.06
N ALA A 146 10.47 0.25 -17.93
CA ALA A 146 10.65 1.68 -18.14
C ALA A 146 9.86 2.13 -19.38
N ALA A 147 8.87 2.99 -19.16
CA ALA A 147 7.99 3.48 -20.20
C ALA A 147 7.45 4.88 -19.86
N PRO A 148 6.95 5.63 -20.86
CA PRO A 148 6.15 6.82 -20.57
C PRO A 148 4.86 6.43 -19.84
N ARG A 149 4.58 7.07 -18.72
CA ARG A 149 3.35 6.85 -17.93
C ARG A 149 2.97 8.11 -17.18
N TRP A 150 1.70 8.31 -16.98
CA TRP A 150 1.14 9.33 -16.08
C TRP A 150 1.69 10.75 -16.31
N GLY A 151 1.84 11.11 -17.60
CA GLY A 151 2.38 12.41 -18.00
C GLY A 151 3.90 12.55 -17.92
N LEU A 152 4.61 11.53 -17.44
CA LEU A 152 6.08 11.50 -17.40
C LEU A 152 6.63 10.83 -18.66
N GLU A 153 7.70 11.40 -19.23
CA GLU A 153 8.36 10.85 -20.42
C GLU A 153 8.98 9.48 -20.18
N ARG A 154 9.40 9.23 -18.93
CA ARG A 154 9.97 7.96 -18.51
C ARG A 154 9.77 7.75 -17.02
N ILE A 155 9.23 6.60 -16.66
CA ILE A 155 9.13 6.12 -15.29
C ILE A 155 9.42 4.62 -15.28
N THR A 156 10.17 4.14 -14.30
CA THR A 156 10.45 2.70 -14.16
C THR A 156 9.48 2.10 -13.18
N TYR A 157 8.51 1.36 -13.69
CA TYR A 157 7.52 0.64 -12.90
C TYR A 157 8.08 -0.71 -12.48
N GLN A 158 8.00 -1.03 -11.19
CA GLN A 158 8.61 -2.21 -10.59
C GLN A 158 7.58 -3.03 -9.83
N ARG A 159 7.71 -4.34 -9.92
CA ARG A 159 7.02 -5.28 -9.05
C ARG A 159 7.99 -5.87 -8.05
N TYR A 160 7.61 -5.82 -6.79
CA TYR A 160 8.31 -6.46 -5.67
C TYR A 160 7.48 -7.64 -5.16
N GLU A 161 8.14 -8.72 -4.76
CA GLU A 161 7.51 -9.88 -4.15
C GLU A 161 8.22 -10.30 -2.87
N LEU A 162 7.44 -10.82 -1.93
CA LEU A 162 7.89 -11.41 -0.68
C LEU A 162 7.23 -12.76 -0.50
N GLU A 163 8.03 -13.82 -0.43
CA GLU A 163 7.56 -15.15 -0.04
C GLU A 163 7.40 -15.19 1.48
N LEU A 164 6.21 -15.58 1.94
CA LEU A 164 5.95 -15.78 3.35
C LEU A 164 6.23 -17.25 3.71
N SER A 165 7.08 -17.47 4.72
CA SER A 165 7.31 -18.80 5.26
C SER A 165 6.00 -19.34 5.83
N LYS A 166 5.59 -20.55 5.45
CA LYS A 166 4.53 -21.25 6.18
C LYS A 166 5.08 -21.49 7.58
N THR A 167 4.52 -20.83 8.58
CA THR A 167 4.75 -21.23 9.98
C THR A 167 4.29 -22.68 10.06
N PRO A 168 5.15 -23.67 10.45
CA PRO A 168 4.66 -25.02 10.64
C PRO A 168 3.51 -24.94 11.64
N ALA A 169 2.36 -25.49 11.27
CA ALA A 169 1.25 -25.66 12.19
C ALA A 169 1.87 -26.30 13.43
N SER A 170 1.75 -25.62 14.59
CA SER A 170 2.19 -26.20 15.84
C SER A 170 1.48 -27.54 15.96
N LEU A 171 2.25 -28.60 15.97
CA LEU A 171 1.80 -29.92 16.38
C LEU A 171 1.39 -29.77 17.85
N SER A 172 0.13 -29.41 18.09
CA SER A 172 -0.48 -29.58 19.39
C SER A 172 -0.70 -31.09 19.55
N ALA A 173 0.21 -31.65 20.29
CA ALA A 173 0.03 -32.98 20.84
C ALA A 173 -1.11 -32.98 21.86
#